data_d2e772cd98afc55fce608a4c0ad11e74
#
_entry.id   d2e772cd98afc55fce608a4c0ad11e74
#
_cell.length_a   1.000
_cell.length_b   1.000
_cell.length_c   1.000
_cell.angle_alpha   90.00
_cell.angle_beta   90.00
_cell.angle_gamma   90.00
#
_symmetry.space_group_name_H-M   'P 1'
#
loop_
_entity.id
_entity.type
_entity.pdbx_description
1 polymer ?
#
loop_
_entity_poly.entity_id
_entity_poly.type
_entity_poly.pdbx_seq_one_letter_code
_entity_poly.pdbx_strand_id
1 'polypeptide(L)'
;MKTFAHPDHAGHHPAFFLQRGRTRSNFEIPARAAALEAALHRIGLAPSTPEAVPVAALQSVHSADYLDFLAEAARDWAALADAGPEVVANMHPSPEMLAQGAAHSDSIIARAGWYMADAACPIGPGTWQAIQGAAACALAAAREAATGRSAYALCRPPGHHAYAARAGGHCYVNNAALAAQALVDAGAKRVAVLDIDSHHGNGTQGIFWERGDVLTISIHGDPDRYYPWFVGRTRERGAGAGDGRNMNMPLAIGTGDEGWLDAIRYAMAAIRDHKADALVLPLGFDASEHEPLAALKVTAEGFARAGGMIGGLKLPTAITQEGGYNVDVIGDLLEGFLKAWGDAA
;
A
#
# COMPACT_ATOMS: atom_id res chain seq x y z
N MET A 1 0.59 16.39 14.40
CA MET A 1 0.91 15.59 13.19
C MET A 1 0.43 16.35 11.97
N LYS A 2 1.21 16.42 10.87
CA LYS A 2 0.71 16.91 9.56
C LYS A 2 0.00 15.79 8.82
N THR A 3 -0.98 16.18 8.00
CA THR A 3 -1.72 15.25 7.13
C THR A 3 -1.77 15.77 5.70
N PHE A 4 -1.75 14.85 4.74
CA PHE A 4 -1.71 15.17 3.31
C PHE A 4 -2.80 14.39 2.57
N ALA A 5 -3.51 15.06 1.66
CA ALA A 5 -4.44 14.47 0.71
C ALA A 5 -4.36 15.21 -0.63
N HIS A 6 -4.59 14.52 -1.73
CA HIS A 6 -4.56 15.12 -3.06
C HIS A 6 -5.91 14.97 -3.75
N PRO A 7 -6.51 16.04 -4.34
CA PRO A 7 -7.85 15.99 -4.90
C PRO A 7 -8.00 15.05 -6.11
N ASP A 8 -6.91 14.77 -6.81
CA ASP A 8 -6.91 13.91 -8.01
C ASP A 8 -7.32 12.47 -7.70
N HIS A 9 -7.31 12.05 -6.42
CA HIS A 9 -7.84 10.73 -6.03
C HIS A 9 -9.28 10.52 -6.51
N ALA A 10 -10.07 11.59 -6.66
CA ALA A 10 -11.47 11.51 -7.10
C ALA A 10 -11.60 11.01 -8.56
N GLY A 11 -10.57 11.23 -9.39
CA GLY A 11 -10.52 10.74 -10.77
C GLY A 11 -10.31 9.24 -10.91
N HIS A 12 -9.80 8.58 -9.87
CA HIS A 12 -9.68 7.12 -9.84
C HIS A 12 -10.99 6.50 -9.34
N HIS A 13 -11.79 6.00 -10.27
CA HIS A 13 -13.11 5.43 -9.96
C HIS A 13 -13.36 4.17 -10.79
N PRO A 14 -12.61 3.08 -10.57
CA PRO A 14 -12.85 1.84 -11.28
C PRO A 14 -14.25 1.29 -10.97
N ALA A 15 -14.98 0.91 -12.03
CA ALA A 15 -16.36 0.47 -11.88
C ALA A 15 -16.47 -0.95 -11.33
N PHE A 16 -15.50 -1.81 -11.66
CA PHE A 16 -15.55 -3.23 -11.29
C PHE A 16 -14.16 -3.79 -11.01
N PHE A 17 -14.15 -4.96 -10.41
CA PHE A 17 -13.00 -5.87 -10.40
C PHE A 17 -13.48 -7.32 -10.54
N LEU A 18 -12.59 -8.20 -10.94
CA LEU A 18 -12.91 -9.61 -11.09
C LEU A 18 -12.47 -10.40 -9.85
N GLN A 19 -13.42 -11.09 -9.22
CA GLN A 19 -13.15 -11.92 -8.05
C GLN A 19 -13.80 -13.29 -8.20
N ARG A 20 -13.02 -14.34 -8.15
CA ARG A 20 -13.52 -15.74 -8.22
C ARG A 20 -14.47 -15.99 -9.41
N GLY A 21 -14.10 -15.45 -10.59
CA GLY A 21 -14.89 -15.58 -11.81
C GLY A 21 -16.17 -14.73 -11.86
N ARG A 22 -16.36 -13.81 -10.92
CA ARG A 22 -17.51 -12.89 -10.90
C ARG A 22 -17.04 -11.45 -11.00
N THR A 23 -17.71 -10.67 -11.85
CA THR A 23 -17.60 -9.22 -11.83
C THR A 23 -18.29 -8.69 -10.58
N ARG A 24 -17.59 -7.84 -9.82
CA ARG A 24 -18.10 -7.17 -8.63
C ARG A 24 -17.91 -5.68 -8.76
N SER A 25 -18.81 -4.89 -8.17
CA SER A 25 -18.56 -3.47 -7.96
C SER A 25 -17.28 -3.26 -7.18
N ASN A 26 -16.52 -2.27 -7.57
CA ASN A 26 -15.26 -1.98 -6.87
C ASN A 26 -15.54 -1.44 -5.46
N PHE A 27 -14.74 -1.88 -4.49
CA PHE A 27 -14.79 -1.37 -3.12
C PHE A 27 -13.80 -0.22 -2.92
N GLU A 28 -12.74 -0.14 -3.76
CA GLU A 28 -11.79 0.95 -3.77
C GLU A 28 -12.41 2.15 -4.52
N ILE A 29 -13.22 2.96 -3.82
CA ILE A 29 -14.05 4.04 -4.35
C ILE A 29 -13.70 5.40 -3.72
N PRO A 30 -13.98 6.54 -4.39
CA PRO A 30 -13.71 7.87 -3.86
C PRO A 30 -14.33 8.15 -2.48
N ALA A 31 -15.45 7.53 -2.15
CA ALA A 31 -16.12 7.68 -0.85
C ALA A 31 -15.22 7.26 0.33
N ARG A 32 -14.24 6.36 0.13
CA ARG A 32 -13.25 6.00 1.15
C ARG A 32 -12.41 7.22 1.57
N ALA A 33 -11.88 7.96 0.61
CA ALA A 33 -11.10 9.16 0.90
C ALA A 33 -11.97 10.23 1.56
N ALA A 34 -13.21 10.43 1.09
CA ALA A 34 -14.12 11.39 1.70
C ALA A 34 -14.41 11.07 3.19
N ALA A 35 -14.61 9.79 3.52
CA ALA A 35 -14.81 9.35 4.91
C ALA A 35 -13.56 9.60 5.78
N LEU A 36 -12.37 9.31 5.25
CA LEU A 36 -11.09 9.55 5.93
C LEU A 36 -10.80 11.04 6.11
N GLU A 37 -11.02 11.88 5.09
CA GLU A 37 -10.86 13.33 5.19
C GLU A 37 -11.83 13.93 6.23
N ALA A 38 -13.10 13.49 6.22
CA ALA A 38 -14.06 13.93 7.22
C ALA A 38 -13.60 13.57 8.65
N ALA A 39 -13.01 12.40 8.86
CA ALA A 39 -12.45 12.01 10.14
C ALA A 39 -11.25 12.88 10.55
N LEU A 40 -10.33 13.16 9.62
CA LEU A 40 -9.21 14.08 9.88
C LEU A 40 -9.69 15.47 10.30
N HIS A 41 -10.71 16.01 9.63
CA HIS A 41 -11.31 17.29 10.01
C HIS A 41 -11.93 17.25 11.42
N ARG A 42 -12.63 16.17 11.80
CA ARG A 42 -13.23 16.01 13.13
C ARG A 42 -12.20 16.07 14.27
N ILE A 43 -10.97 15.60 14.01
CA ILE A 43 -9.88 15.64 15.00
C ILE A 43 -8.93 16.81 14.84
N GLY A 44 -9.28 17.80 14.02
CA GLY A 44 -8.47 19.02 13.82
C GLY A 44 -7.20 18.83 13.00
N LEU A 45 -7.09 17.74 12.24
CA LEU A 45 -5.96 17.40 11.38
C LEU A 45 -6.31 17.62 9.89
N ALA A 46 -6.81 18.81 9.53
CA ALA A 46 -7.15 19.13 8.14
C ALA A 46 -5.98 18.84 7.19
N PRO A 47 -6.18 18.00 6.14
CA PRO A 47 -5.10 17.66 5.23
C PRO A 47 -4.72 18.82 4.33
N SER A 48 -3.45 18.93 4.00
CA SER A 48 -2.93 19.85 2.99
C SER A 48 -2.63 19.10 1.69
N THR A 49 -2.83 19.77 0.56
CA THR A 49 -2.44 19.23 -0.75
C THR A 49 -0.93 19.40 -0.91
N PRO A 50 -0.16 18.30 -1.13
CA PRO A 50 1.26 18.40 -1.37
C PRO A 50 1.57 18.93 -2.77
N GLU A 51 2.78 19.44 -2.97
CA GLU A 51 3.26 19.77 -4.31
C GLU A 51 3.36 18.50 -5.19
N ALA A 52 3.09 18.69 -6.48
CA ALA A 52 3.27 17.65 -7.47
C ALA A 52 4.73 17.15 -7.48
N VAL A 53 4.90 15.85 -7.66
CA VAL A 53 6.23 15.24 -7.75
C VAL A 53 6.58 14.90 -9.20
N PRO A 54 7.84 15.07 -9.63
CA PRO A 54 8.25 14.67 -10.95
C PRO A 54 8.20 13.14 -11.06
N VAL A 55 7.87 12.62 -12.25
CA VAL A 55 7.87 11.17 -12.54
C VAL A 55 9.20 10.51 -12.16
N ALA A 56 10.32 11.23 -12.32
CA ALA A 56 11.64 10.77 -11.90
C ALA A 56 11.73 10.39 -10.41
N ALA A 57 10.91 11.00 -9.54
CA ALA A 57 10.87 10.60 -8.13
C ALA A 57 10.24 9.21 -7.94
N LEU A 58 9.34 8.79 -8.83
CA LEU A 58 8.75 7.46 -8.81
C LEU A 58 9.75 6.40 -9.29
N GLN A 59 10.71 6.79 -10.14
CA GLN A 59 11.76 5.90 -10.67
C GLN A 59 12.78 5.46 -9.62
N SER A 60 12.77 6.06 -8.43
CA SER A 60 13.57 5.56 -7.31
C SER A 60 13.13 4.16 -6.83
N VAL A 61 11.91 3.74 -7.19
CA VAL A 61 11.28 2.47 -6.79
C VAL A 61 10.77 1.69 -8.00
N HIS A 62 10.23 2.37 -8.99
CA HIS A 62 9.56 1.75 -10.13
C HIS A 62 10.36 1.91 -11.43
N SER A 63 10.29 0.92 -12.32
CA SER A 63 10.95 0.99 -13.64
C SER A 63 10.27 2.03 -14.55
N ALA A 64 11.07 2.67 -15.41
CA ALA A 64 10.60 3.74 -16.28
C ALA A 64 9.50 3.25 -17.24
N ASP A 65 9.72 2.11 -17.89
CA ASP A 65 8.80 1.48 -18.84
C ASP A 65 7.45 1.09 -18.21
N TYR A 66 7.46 0.71 -16.92
CA TYR A 66 6.24 0.48 -16.16
C TYR A 66 5.47 1.79 -15.89
N LEU A 67 6.18 2.86 -15.52
CA LEU A 67 5.56 4.16 -15.28
C LEU A 67 4.99 4.74 -16.59
N ASP A 68 5.67 4.56 -17.72
CA ASP A 68 5.18 4.93 -19.04
C ASP A 68 3.90 4.15 -19.40
N PHE A 69 3.86 2.84 -19.06
CA PHE A 69 2.63 2.05 -19.20
C PHE A 69 1.49 2.65 -18.39
N LEU A 70 1.69 2.94 -17.10
CA LEU A 70 0.64 3.50 -16.24
C LEU A 70 0.11 4.85 -16.75
N ALA A 71 1.00 5.69 -17.28
CA ALA A 71 0.65 7.01 -17.82
C ALA A 71 -0.16 6.94 -19.12
N GLU A 72 0.09 5.93 -19.94
CA GLU A 72 -0.47 5.80 -21.30
C GLU A 72 -1.64 4.83 -21.39
N ALA A 73 -1.73 3.87 -20.47
CA ALA A 73 -2.59 2.70 -20.57
C ALA A 73 -4.06 3.04 -20.89
N ALA A 74 -4.65 3.99 -20.17
CA ALA A 74 -6.07 4.35 -20.37
C ALA A 74 -6.31 4.96 -21.75
N ARG A 75 -5.37 5.80 -22.25
CA ARG A 75 -5.44 6.41 -23.59
C ARG A 75 -5.35 5.34 -24.69
N ASP A 76 -4.35 4.47 -24.58
CA ASP A 76 -4.07 3.47 -25.61
C ASP A 76 -5.16 2.39 -25.65
N TRP A 77 -5.71 2.06 -24.47
CA TRP A 77 -6.86 1.16 -24.36
C TRP A 77 -8.12 1.73 -25.03
N ALA A 78 -8.40 3.01 -24.79
CA ALA A 78 -9.56 3.69 -25.40
C ALA A 78 -9.47 3.78 -26.94
N ALA A 79 -8.29 3.62 -27.50
CA ALA A 79 -8.10 3.58 -28.96
C ALA A 79 -8.38 2.21 -29.58
N LEU A 80 -8.54 1.15 -28.78
CA LEU A 80 -8.91 -0.18 -29.27
C LEU A 80 -10.39 -0.20 -29.71
N ALA A 81 -10.65 -0.82 -30.85
CA ALA A 81 -12.02 -1.12 -31.24
C ALA A 81 -12.63 -2.14 -30.26
N ASP A 82 -13.87 -1.89 -29.81
CA ASP A 82 -14.64 -2.80 -28.96
C ASP A 82 -13.97 -3.10 -27.60
N ALA A 83 -13.21 -2.16 -27.05
CA ALA A 83 -12.64 -2.27 -25.71
C ALA A 83 -13.68 -1.94 -24.62
N GLY A 84 -13.53 -2.56 -23.44
CA GLY A 84 -14.25 -2.17 -22.23
C GLY A 84 -13.77 -0.80 -21.71
N PRO A 85 -14.46 -0.23 -20.69
CA PRO A 85 -14.18 1.13 -20.19
C PRO A 85 -12.86 1.26 -19.45
N GLU A 86 -12.25 0.15 -19.05
CA GLU A 86 -11.05 0.11 -18.19
C GLU A 86 -10.05 -0.93 -18.70
N VAL A 87 -8.78 -0.64 -18.51
CA VAL A 87 -7.69 -1.58 -18.83
C VAL A 87 -7.71 -2.71 -17.82
N VAL A 88 -7.87 -3.93 -18.30
CA VAL A 88 -7.78 -5.16 -17.50
C VAL A 88 -6.97 -6.19 -18.27
N ALA A 89 -6.01 -6.81 -17.63
CA ALA A 89 -5.25 -7.89 -18.23
C ALA A 89 -6.12 -9.13 -18.46
N ASN A 90 -6.10 -9.69 -19.66
CA ASN A 90 -6.80 -10.93 -19.99
C ASN A 90 -5.87 -12.14 -20.14
N MET A 91 -4.56 -11.94 -20.18
CA MET A 91 -3.54 -12.98 -20.16
C MET A 91 -2.24 -12.43 -19.57
N HIS A 92 -1.42 -13.30 -19.04
CA HIS A 92 -0.08 -13.00 -18.54
C HIS A 92 0.95 -13.92 -19.18
N PRO A 93 2.22 -13.52 -19.35
CA PRO A 93 3.25 -14.42 -19.83
C PRO A 93 3.45 -15.57 -18.83
N SER A 94 3.45 -16.81 -19.33
CA SER A 94 3.76 -17.99 -18.54
C SER A 94 5.28 -18.14 -18.31
N PRO A 95 5.71 -18.94 -17.31
CA PRO A 95 7.13 -19.26 -17.13
C PRO A 95 7.76 -19.83 -18.40
N GLU A 96 7.02 -20.63 -19.19
CA GLU A 96 7.48 -21.21 -20.45
C GLU A 96 7.67 -20.13 -21.52
N MET A 97 6.76 -19.16 -21.64
CA MET A 97 6.92 -18.01 -22.54
C MET A 97 8.16 -17.21 -22.17
N LEU A 98 8.37 -16.95 -20.88
CA LEU A 98 9.56 -16.22 -20.40
C LEU A 98 10.85 -17.01 -20.72
N ALA A 99 10.85 -18.32 -20.50
CA ALA A 99 11.98 -19.19 -20.83
C ALA A 99 12.26 -19.28 -22.36
N GLN A 100 11.25 -19.05 -23.20
CA GLN A 100 11.37 -18.97 -24.65
C GLN A 100 11.79 -17.57 -25.15
N GLY A 101 12.06 -16.62 -24.25
CA GLY A 101 12.48 -15.28 -24.59
C GLY A 101 11.30 -14.33 -24.85
N ALA A 102 10.17 -14.51 -24.18
CA ALA A 102 9.08 -13.54 -24.26
C ALA A 102 9.61 -12.14 -23.99
N ALA A 103 9.23 -11.19 -24.83
CA ALA A 103 9.68 -9.82 -24.79
C ALA A 103 8.49 -8.87 -24.68
N HIS A 104 8.78 -7.62 -24.32
CA HIS A 104 7.81 -6.55 -24.35
C HIS A 104 7.20 -6.38 -25.73
N SER A 105 5.94 -6.02 -25.78
CA SER A 105 5.19 -5.72 -26.99
C SER A 105 4.60 -4.32 -26.87
N ASP A 106 4.51 -3.58 -27.97
CA ASP A 106 3.88 -2.26 -28.03
C ASP A 106 2.34 -2.34 -27.93
N SER A 107 1.78 -3.55 -28.07
CA SER A 107 0.33 -3.76 -27.88
C SER A 107 -0.08 -3.48 -26.45
N ILE A 108 -1.05 -2.57 -26.25
CA ILE A 108 -1.59 -2.28 -24.94
C ILE A 108 -2.18 -3.52 -24.25
N ILE A 109 -2.70 -4.49 -25.00
CA ILE A 109 -3.20 -5.76 -24.46
C ILE A 109 -2.06 -6.57 -23.84
N ALA A 110 -0.92 -6.65 -24.54
CA ALA A 110 0.26 -7.36 -24.04
C ALA A 110 0.94 -6.59 -22.89
N ARG A 111 1.01 -5.25 -22.96
CA ARG A 111 1.52 -4.41 -21.87
C ARG A 111 0.68 -4.57 -20.61
N ALA A 112 -0.65 -4.62 -20.71
CA ALA A 112 -1.53 -4.90 -19.58
C ALA A 112 -1.19 -6.25 -18.94
N GLY A 113 -1.02 -7.32 -19.71
CA GLY A 113 -0.63 -8.64 -19.20
C GLY A 113 0.77 -8.68 -18.59
N TRP A 114 1.68 -7.83 -19.06
CA TRP A 114 3.05 -7.75 -18.54
C TRP A 114 3.13 -7.01 -17.21
N TYR A 115 2.41 -5.87 -17.10
CA TYR A 115 2.53 -4.94 -15.99
C TYR A 115 1.41 -5.02 -14.93
N MET A 116 0.39 -5.83 -15.14
CA MET A 116 -0.67 -6.07 -14.16
C MET A 116 -0.58 -7.52 -13.66
N ALA A 117 -0.64 -7.73 -12.34
CA ALA A 117 -0.53 -9.06 -11.73
C ALA A 117 -1.88 -9.80 -11.71
N ASP A 118 -2.97 -9.05 -11.64
CA ASP A 118 -4.33 -9.57 -11.50
C ASP A 118 -5.37 -8.60 -12.07
N ALA A 119 -6.63 -8.99 -11.99
CA ALA A 119 -7.78 -8.21 -12.47
C ALA A 119 -8.43 -7.34 -11.38
N ALA A 120 -7.72 -7.08 -10.26
CA ALA A 120 -8.21 -6.23 -9.18
C ALA A 120 -7.64 -4.81 -9.23
N CYS A 121 -6.88 -4.48 -10.26
CA CYS A 121 -6.28 -3.15 -10.45
C CYS A 121 -6.63 -2.54 -11.82
N PRO A 122 -7.92 -2.39 -12.19
CA PRO A 122 -8.30 -1.81 -13.49
C PRO A 122 -7.84 -0.35 -13.60
N ILE A 123 -7.38 0.05 -14.81
CA ILE A 123 -6.88 1.41 -15.06
C ILE A 123 -7.91 2.17 -15.87
N GLY A 124 -8.41 3.28 -15.32
CA GLY A 124 -9.33 4.21 -15.97
C GLY A 124 -8.65 5.56 -16.31
N PRO A 125 -9.38 6.48 -16.96
CA PRO A 125 -8.82 7.75 -17.45
C PRO A 125 -8.19 8.64 -16.36
N GLY A 126 -8.71 8.63 -15.13
CA GLY A 126 -8.20 9.43 -14.00
C GLY A 126 -7.19 8.69 -13.10
N THR A 127 -6.87 7.45 -13.42
CA THR A 127 -6.03 6.60 -12.54
C THR A 127 -4.61 7.15 -12.42
N TRP A 128 -3.99 7.58 -13.53
CA TRP A 128 -2.61 8.09 -13.50
C TRP A 128 -2.46 9.34 -12.62
N GLN A 129 -3.37 10.30 -12.73
CA GLN A 129 -3.37 11.51 -11.91
C GLN A 129 -3.53 11.18 -10.42
N ALA A 130 -4.43 10.25 -10.11
CA ALA A 130 -4.62 9.78 -8.74
C ALA A 130 -3.37 9.09 -8.17
N ILE A 131 -2.68 8.27 -8.97
CA ILE A 131 -1.40 7.64 -8.62
C ILE A 131 -0.35 8.70 -8.26
N GLN A 132 -0.21 9.74 -9.09
CA GLN A 132 0.74 10.84 -8.85
C GLN A 132 0.38 11.60 -7.56
N GLY A 133 -0.91 11.85 -7.32
CA GLY A 133 -1.39 12.49 -6.10
C GLY A 133 -1.11 11.66 -4.84
N ALA A 134 -1.37 10.35 -4.89
CA ALA A 134 -1.07 9.42 -3.78
C ALA A 134 0.43 9.39 -3.46
N ALA A 135 1.27 9.27 -4.50
CA ALA A 135 2.73 9.30 -4.34
C ALA A 135 3.22 10.65 -3.76
N ALA A 136 2.63 11.78 -4.19
CA ALA A 136 2.94 13.09 -3.64
C ALA A 136 2.64 13.17 -2.14
N CYS A 137 1.50 12.61 -1.69
CA CYS A 137 1.15 12.52 -0.27
C CYS A 137 2.18 11.69 0.51
N ALA A 138 2.54 10.50 0.01
CA ALA A 138 3.52 9.63 0.65
C ALA A 138 4.90 10.29 0.78
N LEU A 139 5.38 10.92 -0.28
CA LEU A 139 6.67 11.63 -0.27
C LEU A 139 6.64 12.87 0.62
N ALA A 140 5.50 13.57 0.73
CA ALA A 140 5.34 14.68 1.67
C ALA A 140 5.39 14.20 3.14
N ALA A 141 4.75 13.06 3.45
CA ALA A 141 4.83 12.45 4.78
C ALA A 141 6.26 11.98 5.11
N ALA A 142 6.97 11.40 4.14
CA ALA A 142 8.36 11.01 4.32
C ALA A 142 9.29 12.22 4.57
N ARG A 143 9.08 13.35 3.87
CA ARG A 143 9.82 14.60 4.13
C ARG A 143 9.59 15.10 5.56
N GLU A 144 8.36 15.06 6.07
CA GLU A 144 8.08 15.40 7.47
C GLU A 144 8.80 14.43 8.43
N ALA A 145 8.75 13.12 8.15
CA ALA A 145 9.44 12.12 8.96
C ALA A 145 10.96 12.33 8.97
N ALA A 146 11.56 12.71 7.85
CA ALA A 146 12.99 13.04 7.76
C ALA A 146 13.38 14.25 8.64
N THR A 147 12.41 15.10 9.04
CA THR A 147 12.67 16.21 9.98
C THR A 147 12.41 15.84 11.45
N GLY A 148 12.17 14.55 11.75
CA GLY A 148 11.92 14.06 13.11
C GLY A 148 10.45 14.08 13.54
N ARG A 149 9.49 14.34 12.64
CA ARG A 149 8.05 14.44 12.94
C ARG A 149 7.28 13.32 12.25
N SER A 150 6.19 12.86 12.86
CA SER A 150 5.29 11.92 12.18
C SER A 150 4.25 12.66 11.32
N ALA A 151 3.86 12.04 10.19
CA ALA A 151 2.85 12.56 9.30
C ALA A 151 2.01 11.44 8.68
N TYR A 152 0.76 11.77 8.31
CA TYR A 152 -0.17 10.86 7.66
C TYR A 152 -0.41 11.28 6.21
N ALA A 153 -0.31 10.34 5.29
CA ALA A 153 -0.60 10.46 3.88
C ALA A 153 -1.87 9.69 3.52
N LEU A 154 -2.93 10.38 3.14
CA LEU A 154 -4.12 9.77 2.57
C LEU A 154 -3.79 9.36 1.13
N CYS A 155 -3.15 8.20 0.97
CA CYS A 155 -2.84 7.63 -0.33
C CYS A 155 -4.08 6.94 -0.90
N ARG A 156 -4.56 7.41 -2.04
CA ARG A 156 -5.58 6.75 -2.85
C ARG A 156 -5.29 6.98 -4.33
N PRO A 157 -5.06 5.89 -5.09
CA PRO A 157 -5.12 4.47 -4.73
C PRO A 157 -4.05 4.04 -3.71
N PRO A 158 -4.25 2.86 -3.05
CA PRO A 158 -3.27 2.24 -2.16
C PRO A 158 -2.03 1.77 -2.91
N GLY A 159 -1.01 1.24 -2.19
CA GLY A 159 0.29 0.99 -2.81
C GLY A 159 0.98 -0.33 -2.50
N HIS A 160 0.76 -0.96 -1.36
CA HIS A 160 1.63 -2.00 -0.81
C HIS A 160 1.72 -3.30 -1.64
N HIS A 161 0.76 -3.55 -2.54
CA HIS A 161 0.81 -4.68 -3.47
C HIS A 161 1.60 -4.41 -4.75
N ALA A 162 1.86 -3.14 -5.11
CA ALA A 162 2.60 -2.80 -6.31
C ALA A 162 4.08 -3.15 -6.18
N TYR A 163 4.58 -4.02 -7.09
CA TYR A 163 6.00 -4.31 -7.25
C TYR A 163 6.70 -3.19 -8.03
N ALA A 164 8.01 -3.31 -8.19
CA ALA A 164 8.80 -2.33 -8.96
C ALA A 164 8.31 -2.14 -10.41
N ALA A 165 7.72 -3.16 -11.02
CA ALA A 165 7.22 -3.13 -12.40
C ALA A 165 5.90 -3.89 -12.57
N ARG A 166 5.02 -3.91 -11.55
CA ARG A 166 3.76 -4.62 -11.68
C ARG A 166 2.70 -4.11 -10.71
N ALA A 167 1.53 -3.73 -11.23
CA ALA A 167 0.33 -3.39 -10.47
C ALA A 167 -0.40 -4.65 -10.01
N GLY A 168 -1.17 -4.56 -8.92
CA GLY A 168 -2.03 -5.64 -8.43
C GLY A 168 -2.79 -5.23 -7.17
N GLY A 169 -3.88 -5.92 -6.84
CA GLY A 169 -4.60 -5.70 -5.58
C GLY A 169 -5.00 -4.24 -5.32
N HIS A 170 -5.58 -3.53 -6.28
CA HIS A 170 -5.91 -2.11 -6.23
C HIS A 170 -4.69 -1.14 -6.19
N CYS A 171 -3.46 -1.66 -6.21
CA CYS A 171 -2.23 -0.88 -6.10
C CYS A 171 -1.51 -0.74 -7.44
N TYR A 172 -0.97 0.46 -7.70
CA TYR A 172 -0.28 0.79 -8.95
C TYR A 172 1.15 1.27 -8.69
N VAL A 173 1.35 2.19 -7.76
CA VAL A 173 2.66 2.67 -7.30
C VAL A 173 2.75 2.39 -5.80
N ASN A 174 3.89 1.89 -5.35
CA ASN A 174 4.08 1.53 -3.95
C ASN A 174 4.40 2.76 -3.10
N ASN A 175 3.37 3.34 -2.51
CA ASN A 175 3.44 4.55 -1.70
C ASN A 175 4.38 4.38 -0.49
N ALA A 176 4.31 3.21 0.16
CA ALA A 176 5.15 2.89 1.32
C ALA A 176 6.62 2.72 0.92
N ALA A 177 6.89 2.08 -0.22
CA ALA A 177 8.25 1.91 -0.71
C ALA A 177 8.86 3.26 -1.14
N LEU A 178 8.07 4.14 -1.78
CA LEU A 178 8.51 5.50 -2.10
C LEU A 178 8.85 6.29 -0.83
N ALA A 179 8.02 6.20 0.21
CA ALA A 179 8.28 6.86 1.48
C ALA A 179 9.55 6.31 2.15
N ALA A 180 9.75 4.98 2.15
CA ALA A 180 10.94 4.35 2.72
C ALA A 180 12.20 4.74 1.96
N GLN A 181 12.17 4.74 0.62
CA GLN A 181 13.29 5.18 -0.20
C GLN A 181 13.62 6.66 0.04
N ALA A 182 12.61 7.52 0.13
CA ALA A 182 12.81 8.94 0.41
C ALA A 182 13.46 9.19 1.78
N LEU A 183 13.15 8.36 2.78
CA LEU A 183 13.82 8.42 4.10
C LEU A 183 15.28 7.99 4.01
N VAL A 184 15.60 6.94 3.25
CA VAL A 184 16.98 6.52 2.98
C VAL A 184 17.75 7.62 2.26
N ASP A 185 17.17 8.22 1.22
CA ASP A 185 17.77 9.33 0.47
C ASP A 185 18.00 10.58 1.34
N ALA A 186 17.16 10.79 2.36
CA ALA A 186 17.30 11.86 3.34
C ALA A 186 18.36 11.54 4.44
N GLY A 187 18.99 10.36 4.39
CA GLY A 187 20.09 9.99 5.28
C GLY A 187 19.75 9.01 6.40
N ALA A 188 18.53 8.48 6.46
CA ALA A 188 18.20 7.39 7.38
C ALA A 188 19.01 6.13 6.99
N LYS A 189 19.74 5.57 7.95
CA LYS A 189 20.60 4.40 7.69
C LYS A 189 19.86 3.09 7.78
N ARG A 190 18.76 3.06 8.55
CA ARG A 190 17.91 1.89 8.79
C ARG A 190 16.46 2.36 8.86
N VAL A 191 15.70 1.97 7.87
CA VAL A 191 14.26 2.23 7.82
C VAL A 191 13.52 0.93 8.16
N ALA A 192 12.48 1.00 8.97
CA ALA A 192 11.53 -0.09 9.12
C ALA A 192 10.24 0.24 8.37
N VAL A 193 9.65 -0.75 7.72
CA VAL A 193 8.29 -0.71 7.18
C VAL A 193 7.47 -1.71 8.00
N LEU A 194 6.46 -1.24 8.72
CA LEU A 194 5.53 -2.07 9.47
C LEU A 194 4.16 -1.98 8.82
N ASP A 195 3.82 -2.97 8.02
CA ASP A 195 2.55 -3.08 7.33
C ASP A 195 1.54 -3.80 8.21
N ILE A 196 0.43 -3.12 8.53
CA ILE A 196 -0.66 -3.65 9.36
C ILE A 196 -1.99 -3.72 8.60
N ASP A 197 -1.97 -3.58 7.27
CA ASP A 197 -3.08 -3.98 6.40
C ASP A 197 -3.36 -5.48 6.56
N SER A 198 -4.61 -5.91 6.35
CA SER A 198 -4.95 -7.32 6.49
C SER A 198 -4.37 -8.20 5.37
N HIS A 199 -3.99 -7.59 4.25
CA HIS A 199 -3.31 -8.27 3.15
C HIS A 199 -1.79 -8.18 3.29
N HIS A 200 -1.09 -9.19 2.78
CA HIS A 200 0.37 -9.15 2.73
C HIS A 200 0.87 -8.06 1.79
N GLY A 201 1.78 -7.19 2.26
CA GLY A 201 2.46 -6.18 1.46
C GLY A 201 3.50 -6.77 0.50
N ASN A 202 3.05 -7.62 -0.42
CA ASN A 202 3.91 -8.40 -1.33
C ASN A 202 4.75 -7.54 -2.27
N GLY A 203 4.24 -6.39 -2.68
CA GLY A 203 4.98 -5.44 -3.49
C GLY A 203 6.14 -4.83 -2.71
N THR A 204 5.88 -4.39 -1.48
CA THR A 204 6.90 -3.85 -0.58
C THR A 204 7.98 -4.89 -0.27
N GLN A 205 7.58 -6.13 0.06
CA GLN A 205 8.51 -7.26 0.21
C GLN A 205 9.37 -7.43 -1.05
N GLY A 206 8.76 -7.43 -2.24
CA GLY A 206 9.49 -7.66 -3.49
C GLY A 206 10.48 -6.56 -3.83
N ILE A 207 10.14 -5.30 -3.56
CA ILE A 207 11.01 -4.13 -3.80
C ILE A 207 12.25 -4.16 -2.90
N PHE A 208 12.09 -4.53 -1.62
CA PHE A 208 13.17 -4.52 -0.64
C PHE A 208 13.80 -5.90 -0.40
N TRP A 209 13.47 -6.92 -1.22
CA TRP A 209 13.87 -8.31 -1.00
C TRP A 209 15.38 -8.51 -0.78
N GLU A 210 16.22 -7.76 -1.49
CA GLU A 210 17.68 -7.85 -1.42
C GLU A 210 18.33 -6.64 -0.71
N ARG A 211 17.52 -5.78 -0.06
CA ARG A 211 17.96 -4.56 0.59
C ARG A 211 18.26 -4.79 2.09
N GLY A 212 19.48 -4.44 2.52
CA GLY A 212 19.90 -4.59 3.92
C GLY A 212 19.58 -3.38 4.82
N ASP A 213 19.23 -2.25 4.24
CA ASP A 213 18.96 -0.97 4.90
C ASP A 213 17.47 -0.75 5.24
N VAL A 214 16.58 -1.59 4.70
CA VAL A 214 15.14 -1.57 4.97
C VAL A 214 14.70 -2.90 5.58
N LEU A 215 14.11 -2.86 6.78
CA LEU A 215 13.43 -3.99 7.38
C LEU A 215 11.95 -3.94 7.01
N THR A 216 11.44 -4.93 6.28
CA THR A 216 10.04 -5.06 5.96
C THR A 216 9.35 -6.05 6.90
N ILE A 217 8.26 -5.63 7.54
CA ILE A 217 7.42 -6.46 8.41
C ILE A 217 5.99 -6.34 7.92
N SER A 218 5.30 -7.47 7.71
CA SER A 218 3.89 -7.48 7.33
C SER A 218 3.10 -8.43 8.24
N ILE A 219 2.04 -7.91 8.86
CA ILE A 219 1.09 -8.64 9.73
C ILE A 219 -0.21 -8.78 8.95
N HIS A 220 -0.54 -9.99 8.51
CA HIS A 220 -1.60 -10.21 7.52
C HIS A 220 -2.32 -11.54 7.74
N GLY A 221 -3.46 -11.72 7.09
CA GLY A 221 -4.18 -12.99 7.05
C GLY A 221 -3.38 -14.09 6.34
N ASP A 222 -3.54 -15.33 6.78
CA ASP A 222 -2.84 -16.51 6.24
C ASP A 222 -2.94 -16.58 4.70
N PRO A 223 -1.81 -16.48 3.95
CA PRO A 223 -1.81 -16.47 2.50
C PRO A 223 -2.27 -17.78 1.86
N ASP A 224 -2.36 -18.90 2.60
CA ASP A 224 -2.98 -20.11 2.08
C ASP A 224 -4.51 -20.00 1.97
N ARG A 225 -5.10 -18.95 2.55
CA ARG A 225 -6.56 -18.70 2.56
C ARG A 225 -6.96 -17.30 2.12
N TYR A 226 -5.98 -16.40 1.95
CA TYR A 226 -6.21 -14.99 1.68
C TYR A 226 -5.26 -14.45 0.61
N TYR A 227 -5.66 -13.37 -0.10
CA TYR A 227 -4.80 -12.70 -1.08
C TYR A 227 -3.50 -12.21 -0.42
N PRO A 228 -2.32 -12.28 -1.05
CA PRO A 228 -2.07 -12.59 -2.47
C PRO A 228 -1.73 -14.08 -2.76
N TRP A 229 -2.05 -15.02 -1.93
CA TRP A 229 -1.97 -16.48 -2.09
C TRP A 229 -0.55 -17.07 -2.19
N PHE A 230 0.34 -16.50 -2.97
CA PHE A 230 1.59 -17.13 -3.38
C PHE A 230 2.77 -16.78 -2.48
N VAL A 231 2.73 -15.64 -1.79
CA VAL A 231 3.78 -15.11 -0.92
C VAL A 231 3.18 -14.57 0.38
N GLY A 232 4.01 -14.35 1.41
CA GLY A 232 3.60 -13.90 2.74
C GLY A 232 3.85 -14.94 3.83
N ARG A 233 4.66 -15.96 3.55
CA ARG A 233 4.95 -17.03 4.53
C ARG A 233 6.13 -16.66 5.44
N THR A 234 6.09 -17.12 6.67
CA THR A 234 7.11 -16.85 7.70
C THR A 234 8.54 -17.25 7.26
N ARG A 235 8.67 -18.20 6.35
CA ARG A 235 9.99 -18.64 5.82
C ARG A 235 10.62 -17.65 4.83
N GLU A 236 9.88 -16.69 4.32
CA GLU A 236 10.34 -15.68 3.37
C GLU A 236 11.07 -14.57 4.14
N ARG A 237 12.40 -14.56 4.08
CA ARG A 237 13.25 -13.76 4.95
C ARG A 237 14.11 -12.72 4.23
N GLY A 238 13.94 -12.57 2.91
CA GLY A 238 14.84 -11.78 2.05
C GLY A 238 15.94 -12.65 1.42
N ALA A 239 16.81 -12.01 0.65
CA ALA A 239 17.96 -12.64 -0.01
C ALA A 239 19.15 -11.67 -0.08
N GLY A 240 20.35 -12.20 -0.31
CA GLY A 240 21.55 -11.38 -0.46
C GLY A 240 21.80 -10.48 0.76
N ALA A 241 21.95 -9.18 0.54
CA ALA A 241 22.11 -8.20 1.63
C ALA A 241 20.82 -8.04 2.47
N GLY A 242 19.67 -8.41 1.93
CA GLY A 242 18.38 -8.38 2.60
C GLY A 242 18.04 -9.65 3.40
N ASP A 243 18.91 -10.64 3.47
CA ASP A 243 18.63 -11.84 4.27
C ASP A 243 18.41 -11.48 5.75
N GLY A 244 17.28 -11.94 6.30
CA GLY A 244 16.82 -11.58 7.65
C GLY A 244 16.20 -10.17 7.74
N ARG A 245 15.99 -9.46 6.63
CA ARG A 245 15.36 -8.14 6.60
C ARG A 245 13.90 -8.16 6.11
N ASN A 246 13.35 -9.33 5.93
CA ASN A 246 11.92 -9.53 5.69
C ASN A 246 11.31 -10.42 6.79
N MET A 247 10.19 -9.99 7.36
CA MET A 247 9.47 -10.71 8.40
C MET A 247 7.97 -10.74 8.07
N ASN A 248 7.47 -11.92 7.77
CA ASN A 248 6.04 -12.16 7.54
C ASN A 248 5.41 -12.81 8.78
N MET A 249 4.29 -12.26 9.21
CA MET A 249 3.52 -12.70 10.36
C MET A 249 2.08 -13.05 9.93
N PRO A 250 1.89 -14.21 9.25
CA PRO A 250 0.57 -14.65 8.84
C PRO A 250 -0.27 -15.05 10.07
N LEU A 251 -1.48 -14.50 10.17
CA LEU A 251 -2.43 -14.74 11.23
C LEU A 251 -3.56 -15.65 10.72
N ALA A 252 -4.05 -16.51 11.57
CA ALA A 252 -5.20 -17.34 11.26
C ALA A 252 -6.42 -16.48 10.92
N ILE A 253 -7.22 -16.92 9.94
CA ILE A 253 -8.46 -16.24 9.58
C ILE A 253 -9.39 -16.15 10.80
N GLY A 254 -9.90 -14.95 11.07
CA GLY A 254 -10.73 -14.64 12.21
C GLY A 254 -9.99 -14.24 13.50
N THR A 255 -8.65 -14.07 13.41
CA THR A 255 -7.86 -13.51 14.52
C THR A 255 -8.40 -12.12 14.90
N GLY A 256 -8.71 -11.92 16.17
CA GLY A 256 -9.16 -10.66 16.76
C GLY A 256 -8.01 -9.85 17.39
N ASP A 257 -8.39 -8.88 18.22
CA ASP A 257 -7.50 -7.87 18.80
C ASP A 257 -6.25 -8.44 19.45
N GLU A 258 -6.39 -9.39 20.38
CA GLU A 258 -5.24 -9.85 21.17
C GLU A 258 -4.17 -10.52 20.29
N GLY A 259 -4.56 -11.40 19.36
CA GLY A 259 -3.61 -12.05 18.47
C GLY A 259 -2.93 -11.07 17.51
N TRP A 260 -3.68 -10.07 17.01
CA TRP A 260 -3.15 -9.04 16.15
C TRP A 260 -2.21 -8.08 16.90
N LEU A 261 -2.59 -7.65 18.10
CA LEU A 261 -1.75 -6.80 18.96
C LEU A 261 -0.50 -7.52 19.47
N ASP A 262 -0.58 -8.84 19.71
CA ASP A 262 0.61 -9.65 20.03
C ASP A 262 1.61 -9.66 18.87
N ALA A 263 1.14 -9.79 17.63
CA ALA A 263 1.98 -9.68 16.46
C ALA A 263 2.62 -8.29 16.35
N ILE A 264 1.87 -7.21 16.60
CA ILE A 264 2.41 -5.84 16.63
C ILE A 264 3.49 -5.70 17.71
N ARG A 265 3.30 -6.24 18.92
CA ARG A 265 4.31 -6.23 19.99
C ARG A 265 5.61 -6.89 19.55
N TYR A 266 5.49 -8.04 18.87
CA TYR A 266 6.65 -8.76 18.34
C TYR A 266 7.36 -7.98 17.22
N ALA A 267 6.60 -7.38 16.32
CA ALA A 267 7.13 -6.52 15.26
C ALA A 267 7.88 -5.30 15.83
N MET A 268 7.33 -4.66 16.87
CA MET A 268 7.97 -3.53 17.55
C MET A 268 9.32 -3.92 18.19
N ALA A 269 9.45 -5.14 18.72
CA ALA A 269 10.71 -5.65 19.24
C ALA A 269 11.74 -5.79 18.09
N ALA A 270 11.33 -6.35 16.94
CA ALA A 270 12.20 -6.46 15.77
C ALA A 270 12.64 -5.09 15.22
N ILE A 271 11.77 -4.08 15.24
CA ILE A 271 12.09 -2.70 14.85
C ILE A 271 13.16 -2.10 15.77
N ARG A 272 13.04 -2.33 17.10
CA ARG A 272 14.05 -1.88 18.08
C ARG A 272 15.38 -2.61 17.87
N ASP A 273 15.38 -3.92 17.65
CA ASP A 273 16.58 -4.73 17.40
C ASP A 273 17.26 -4.33 16.09
N HIS A 274 16.47 -3.94 15.07
CA HIS A 274 16.97 -3.36 13.85
C HIS A 274 17.60 -1.97 14.07
N LYS A 275 17.30 -1.32 15.18
CA LYS A 275 17.69 0.07 15.51
C LYS A 275 17.25 1.03 14.39
N ALA A 276 15.98 0.96 14.01
CA ALA A 276 15.44 1.80 12.96
C ALA A 276 15.55 3.29 13.32
N ASP A 277 15.96 4.11 12.36
CA ASP A 277 16.07 5.56 12.49
C ASP A 277 14.72 6.24 12.16
N ALA A 278 13.89 5.58 11.34
CA ALA A 278 12.56 6.03 10.92
C ALA A 278 11.65 4.83 10.62
N LEU A 279 10.35 5.09 10.66
CA LEU A 279 9.31 4.11 10.38
C LEU A 279 8.45 4.56 9.19
N VAL A 280 8.10 3.63 8.32
CA VAL A 280 6.96 3.75 7.40
C VAL A 280 5.88 2.79 7.89
N LEU A 281 4.65 3.28 7.98
CA LEU A 281 3.52 2.50 8.45
C LEU A 281 2.44 2.45 7.36
N PRO A 282 2.42 1.42 6.50
CA PRO A 282 1.26 1.08 5.70
C PRO A 282 0.09 0.73 6.61
N LEU A 283 -0.94 1.59 6.59
CA LEU A 283 -2.09 1.51 7.49
C LEU A 283 -3.33 1.15 6.68
N GLY A 284 -3.73 -0.13 6.75
CA GLY A 284 -5.02 -0.62 6.26
C GLY A 284 -6.01 -0.79 7.39
N PHE A 285 -7.29 -0.53 7.12
CA PHE A 285 -8.39 -0.77 8.05
C PHE A 285 -9.21 -2.01 7.69
N ASP A 286 -8.78 -2.77 6.70
CA ASP A 286 -9.45 -3.99 6.25
C ASP A 286 -9.19 -5.22 7.16
N ALA A 287 -8.39 -5.06 8.20
CA ALA A 287 -8.34 -5.99 9.33
C ALA A 287 -9.60 -5.90 10.23
N SER A 288 -10.46 -4.89 10.03
CA SER A 288 -11.68 -4.68 10.82
C SER A 288 -12.66 -5.84 10.71
N GLU A 289 -13.36 -6.13 11.81
CA GLU A 289 -14.46 -7.10 11.86
C GLU A 289 -15.66 -6.74 10.96
N HIS A 290 -15.75 -5.48 10.52
CA HIS A 290 -16.83 -4.95 9.68
C HIS A 290 -16.49 -4.90 8.18
N GLU A 291 -15.32 -5.41 7.77
CA GLU A 291 -14.88 -5.37 6.38
C GLU A 291 -15.59 -6.40 5.49
N PRO A 292 -15.96 -6.01 4.26
CA PRO A 292 -16.64 -6.92 3.32
C PRO A 292 -15.75 -8.07 2.83
N LEU A 293 -14.42 -7.90 2.93
CA LEU A 293 -13.41 -8.89 2.52
C LEU A 293 -12.60 -9.39 3.73
N ALA A 294 -13.15 -9.30 4.95
CA ALA A 294 -12.42 -9.53 6.18
C ALA A 294 -11.71 -10.90 6.25
N ALA A 295 -10.41 -10.86 6.55
CA ALA A 295 -9.66 -12.02 7.01
C ALA A 295 -9.52 -12.02 8.54
N LEU A 296 -9.41 -10.85 9.15
CA LEU A 296 -9.24 -10.65 10.58
C LEU A 296 -10.53 -10.06 11.20
N LYS A 297 -10.54 -9.92 12.54
CA LYS A 297 -11.68 -9.40 13.29
C LYS A 297 -11.23 -8.39 14.34
N VAL A 298 -10.50 -7.39 13.89
CA VAL A 298 -10.00 -6.32 14.75
C VAL A 298 -11.12 -5.32 15.02
N THR A 299 -11.32 -4.97 16.29
CA THR A 299 -12.33 -3.99 16.71
C THR A 299 -11.78 -2.56 16.61
N ALA A 300 -12.64 -1.55 16.74
CA ALA A 300 -12.23 -0.16 16.84
C ALA A 300 -11.28 0.10 18.01
N GLU A 301 -11.48 -0.58 19.14
CA GLU A 301 -10.57 -0.51 20.30
C GLU A 301 -9.22 -1.14 19.97
N GLY A 302 -9.18 -2.27 19.23
CA GLY A 302 -7.96 -2.90 18.76
C GLY A 302 -7.12 -1.94 17.92
N PHE A 303 -7.73 -1.22 16.96
CA PHE A 303 -7.04 -0.20 16.16
C PHE A 303 -6.53 0.98 17.02
N ALA A 304 -7.32 1.49 17.96
CA ALA A 304 -6.88 2.55 18.86
C ALA A 304 -5.68 2.10 19.72
N ARG A 305 -5.74 0.89 20.29
CA ARG A 305 -4.61 0.31 21.03
C ARG A 305 -3.36 0.18 20.16
N ALA A 306 -3.49 -0.28 18.92
CA ALA A 306 -2.38 -0.37 17.97
C ALA A 306 -1.76 1.02 17.70
N GLY A 307 -2.59 2.05 17.50
CA GLY A 307 -2.14 3.43 17.32
C GLY A 307 -1.28 3.91 18.49
N GLY A 308 -1.75 3.71 19.72
CA GLY A 308 -1.00 4.06 20.94
C GLY A 308 0.30 3.26 21.09
N MET A 309 0.26 1.94 20.81
CA MET A 309 1.45 1.09 20.90
C MET A 309 2.53 1.51 19.92
N ILE A 310 2.18 1.68 18.62
CA ILE A 310 3.14 2.01 17.56
C ILE A 310 3.66 3.44 17.74
N GLY A 311 2.77 4.40 18.09
CA GLY A 311 3.16 5.77 18.44
C GLY A 311 4.18 5.83 19.58
N GLY A 312 4.05 4.93 20.56
CA GLY A 312 4.99 4.78 21.68
C GLY A 312 6.39 4.29 21.30
N LEU A 313 6.65 3.91 20.03
CA LEU A 313 8.02 3.72 19.53
C LEU A 313 8.79 5.04 19.46
N LYS A 314 8.10 6.17 19.36
CA LYS A 314 8.68 7.52 19.23
C LYS A 314 9.65 7.68 18.06
N LEU A 315 9.43 6.92 17.00
CA LEU A 315 10.18 7.06 15.74
C LEU A 315 9.48 8.07 14.83
N PRO A 316 10.25 8.90 14.11
CA PRO A 316 9.69 9.68 13.01
C PRO A 316 9.00 8.74 12.02
N THR A 317 7.72 8.97 11.72
CA THR A 317 6.91 8.00 10.99
C THR A 317 6.18 8.65 9.82
N ALA A 318 6.32 8.06 8.63
CA ALA A 318 5.43 8.30 7.50
C ALA A 318 4.32 7.22 7.50
N ILE A 319 3.09 7.62 7.80
CA ILE A 319 1.93 6.73 7.75
C ILE A 319 1.31 6.85 6.36
N THR A 320 1.21 5.75 5.61
CA THR A 320 0.56 5.69 4.29
C THR A 320 -0.76 4.93 4.38
N GLN A 321 -1.85 5.54 3.92
CA GLN A 321 -3.15 4.84 3.87
C GLN A 321 -3.11 3.72 2.84
N GLU A 322 -3.58 2.54 3.24
CA GLU A 322 -3.74 1.37 2.37
C GLU A 322 -5.23 0.96 2.31
N GLY A 323 -5.57 -0.30 2.59
CA GLY A 323 -6.91 -0.85 2.53
C GLY A 323 -7.89 -0.32 3.57
N GLY A 324 -9.05 -0.94 3.60
CA GLY A 324 -10.23 -0.54 4.39
C GLY A 324 -11.34 -0.05 3.46
N TYR A 325 -12.39 -0.84 3.34
CA TYR A 325 -13.39 -0.67 2.27
C TYR A 325 -14.81 -0.44 2.79
N ASN A 326 -15.02 -0.56 4.09
CA ASN A 326 -16.29 -0.20 4.72
C ASN A 326 -16.30 1.31 5.05
N VAL A 327 -16.91 2.09 4.15
CA VAL A 327 -16.97 3.57 4.26
C VAL A 327 -17.72 4.07 5.49
N ASP A 328 -18.58 3.25 6.07
CA ASP A 328 -19.39 3.63 7.24
C ASP A 328 -18.57 3.63 8.54
N VAL A 329 -17.45 2.90 8.57
CA VAL A 329 -16.64 2.75 9.80
C VAL A 329 -15.19 3.24 9.65
N ILE A 330 -14.65 3.29 8.42
CA ILE A 330 -13.21 3.58 8.19
C ILE A 330 -12.78 4.92 8.78
N GLY A 331 -13.64 5.93 8.76
CA GLY A 331 -13.37 7.24 9.34
C GLY A 331 -13.20 7.19 10.86
N ASP A 332 -14.06 6.44 11.54
CA ASP A 332 -14.04 6.32 13.00
C ASP A 332 -12.83 5.48 13.46
N LEU A 333 -12.46 4.47 12.66
CA LEU A 333 -11.23 3.68 12.90
C LEU A 333 -9.97 4.55 12.79
N LEU A 334 -9.87 5.40 11.75
CA LEU A 334 -8.77 6.36 11.60
C LEU A 334 -8.72 7.35 12.76
N GLU A 335 -9.87 7.91 13.14
CA GLU A 335 -9.97 8.85 14.25
C GLU A 335 -9.45 8.23 15.55
N GLY A 336 -9.91 7.03 15.92
CA GLY A 336 -9.47 6.30 17.11
C GLY A 336 -7.97 6.01 17.09
N PHE A 337 -7.46 5.53 15.94
CA PHE A 337 -6.04 5.22 15.75
C PHE A 337 -5.16 6.46 15.93
N LEU A 338 -5.46 7.56 15.22
CA LEU A 338 -4.63 8.78 15.25
C LEU A 338 -4.72 9.53 16.58
N LYS A 339 -5.85 9.51 17.29
CA LYS A 339 -5.95 10.06 18.64
C LYS A 339 -5.03 9.33 19.61
N ALA A 340 -5.12 8.00 19.66
CA ALA A 340 -4.27 7.18 20.51
C ALA A 340 -2.77 7.28 20.13
N TRP A 341 -2.47 7.42 18.84
CA TRP A 341 -1.11 7.74 18.36
C TRP A 341 -0.61 9.06 18.95
N GLY A 342 -1.42 10.13 18.86
CA GLY A 342 -1.04 11.46 19.33
C GLY A 342 -0.80 11.54 20.84
N ASP A 343 -1.52 10.73 21.63
CA ASP A 343 -1.38 10.65 23.08
C ASP A 343 -0.09 9.93 23.52
N ALA A 344 0.48 9.09 22.66
CA ALA A 344 1.64 8.25 22.95
C ALA A 344 2.97 8.75 22.35
N ALA A 345 2.92 9.53 21.27
CA ALA A 345 4.07 9.95 20.42
C ALA A 345 4.93 11.09 21.01
#